data_143e3360632f609fb3ff2c640eee1017
#
_entry.id   143e3360632f609fb3ff2c640eee1017
#
_cell.length_a   1.000
_cell.length_b   1.000
_cell.length_c   1.000
_cell.angle_alpha   90.00
_cell.angle_beta   90.00
_cell.angle_gamma   90.00
#
_symmetry.space_group_name_H-M   'P 1'
#
loop_
_entity.id
_entity.type
_entity.pdbx_description
1 polymer ?
#
loop_
_entity_poly.entity_id
_entity_poly.type
_entity_poly.pdbx_seq_one_letter_code
_entity_poly.pdbx_strand_id
1 'polypeptide(L)'
;MGQVDRSGSPTTADAAAGERYLLLADISGYTGFMSGVEREHGVDFSRGIPAAYGILGALLDTVIEGVKPGFALVKLEGDAVFAAAPAGSLDGQGDRVVEIIGATYRAFVESRTRAIPASDHVCTACPAVAHLDLKVVLHRGQAVRQSVGSGSDLLGPAVTVAHRLLKNTVRERIGHRPYLFVTDAAATGLGLSGIGLGHVEDYPDAGRIKGRIIELEAIPSAGPAQPRT
;
A
#
# COMPACT_ATOMS: atom_id res chain seq x y z
N MET A 1 -19.58 -28.23 -41.28
CA MET A 1 -20.09 -26.86 -41.09
C MET A 1 -20.73 -26.85 -39.71
N GLY A 2 -19.91 -26.66 -38.68
CA GLY A 2 -20.29 -26.74 -37.27
C GLY A 2 -20.13 -25.36 -36.66
N GLN A 3 -21.26 -24.80 -36.23
CA GLN A 3 -21.38 -23.50 -35.57
C GLN A 3 -20.77 -23.63 -34.14
N VAL A 4 -19.76 -22.86 -33.84
CA VAL A 4 -19.21 -22.76 -32.47
C VAL A 4 -20.01 -21.69 -31.74
N ASP A 5 -20.80 -22.11 -30.79
CA ASP A 5 -21.56 -21.26 -29.90
C ASP A 5 -20.59 -20.57 -28.93
N ARG A 6 -20.48 -19.24 -29.03
CA ARG A 6 -19.67 -18.38 -28.13
C ARG A 6 -20.55 -17.74 -27.08
N SER A 7 -21.14 -18.52 -26.20
CA SER A 7 -21.85 -18.00 -25.02
C SER A 7 -21.23 -18.53 -23.72
N GLY A 8 -20.00 -18.16 -23.47
CA GLY A 8 -19.41 -18.22 -22.14
C GLY A 8 -19.70 -16.90 -21.42
N SER A 9 -20.87 -16.74 -20.83
CA SER A 9 -21.13 -15.63 -19.89
C SER A 9 -20.27 -15.82 -18.66
N PRO A 10 -19.46 -14.81 -18.26
CA PRO A 10 -18.74 -14.88 -16.99
C PRO A 10 -19.73 -14.79 -15.85
N THR A 11 -19.57 -15.66 -14.88
CA THR A 11 -20.31 -15.70 -13.62
C THR A 11 -20.24 -14.36 -12.89
N THR A 12 -21.33 -13.87 -12.40
CA THR A 12 -21.64 -12.57 -11.80
C THR A 12 -20.94 -12.25 -10.47
N ALA A 13 -19.78 -12.79 -10.15
CA ALA A 13 -19.07 -12.55 -8.89
C ALA A 13 -17.91 -11.51 -9.01
N ASP A 14 -17.50 -11.13 -10.22
CA ASP A 14 -16.52 -10.08 -10.45
C ASP A 14 -17.19 -8.97 -11.25
N ALA A 15 -17.68 -7.93 -10.57
CA ALA A 15 -18.04 -6.69 -11.23
C ALA A 15 -16.80 -6.19 -11.97
N ALA A 16 -16.67 -6.58 -13.24
CA ALA A 16 -15.43 -6.52 -13.99
C ALA A 16 -14.89 -5.08 -14.07
N ALA A 17 -15.76 -4.06 -14.18
CA ALA A 17 -15.37 -2.66 -14.28
C ALA A 17 -16.15 -1.79 -13.28
N GLY A 18 -15.52 -0.76 -12.76
CA GLY A 18 -16.16 0.20 -11.86
C GLY A 18 -15.18 1.06 -11.08
N GLU A 19 -15.72 1.99 -10.30
CA GLU A 19 -14.91 2.79 -9.40
C GLU A 19 -14.42 1.96 -8.22
N ARG A 20 -13.14 2.13 -7.92
CA ARG A 20 -12.46 1.42 -6.84
C ARG A 20 -11.58 2.38 -6.06
N TYR A 21 -11.41 2.09 -4.79
CA TYR A 21 -10.29 2.61 -4.01
C TYR A 21 -9.09 1.71 -4.25
N LEU A 22 -7.97 2.32 -4.59
CA LEU A 22 -6.69 1.68 -4.86
C LEU A 22 -5.71 2.13 -3.78
N LEU A 23 -5.21 1.18 -3.01
CA LEU A 23 -4.23 1.39 -1.96
C LEU A 23 -2.90 0.78 -2.38
N LEU A 24 -1.85 1.58 -2.36
CA LEU A 24 -0.48 1.13 -2.50
C LEU A 24 0.29 1.49 -1.23
N ALA A 25 0.82 0.48 -0.56
CA ALA A 25 1.68 0.66 0.60
C ALA A 25 3.08 0.12 0.29
N ASP A 26 4.06 1.02 0.25
CA ASP A 26 5.43 0.75 -0.18
C ASP A 26 6.40 0.92 1.00
N ILE A 27 7.33 -0.02 1.14
CA ILE A 27 8.33 0.01 2.21
C ILE A 27 9.48 0.92 1.82
N SER A 28 9.46 2.12 2.35
CA SER A 28 10.52 3.11 2.16
C SER A 28 11.82 2.62 2.78
N GLY A 29 12.95 2.83 2.07
CA GLY A 29 14.28 2.40 2.53
C GLY A 29 14.67 0.99 2.08
N TYR A 30 13.73 0.22 1.49
CA TYR A 30 13.92 -1.15 1.04
C TYR A 30 15.18 -1.35 0.21
N THR A 31 15.35 -0.59 -0.89
CA THR A 31 16.50 -0.74 -1.80
C THR A 31 17.82 -0.54 -1.07
N GLY A 32 17.90 0.48 -0.21
CA GLY A 32 19.10 0.76 0.57
C GLY A 32 19.41 -0.35 1.58
N PHE A 33 18.38 -0.89 2.24
CA PHE A 33 18.51 -2.01 3.16
C PHE A 33 19.03 -3.25 2.46
N MET A 34 18.41 -3.66 1.34
CA MET A 34 18.83 -4.85 0.58
C MET A 34 20.22 -4.72 -0.01
N SER A 35 20.58 -3.56 -0.56
CA SER A 35 21.94 -3.32 -1.06
C SER A 35 22.98 -3.34 0.07
N GLY A 36 22.60 -2.90 1.27
CA GLY A 36 23.43 -3.01 2.46
C GLY A 36 23.66 -4.46 2.87
N VAL A 37 22.60 -5.25 2.91
CA VAL A 37 22.66 -6.69 3.22
C VAL A 37 23.52 -7.44 2.21
N GLU A 38 23.34 -7.18 0.92
CA GLU A 38 24.13 -7.79 -0.14
C GLU A 38 25.63 -7.47 -0.01
N ARG A 39 25.98 -6.24 0.28
CA ARG A 39 27.37 -5.81 0.44
C ARG A 39 28.05 -6.44 1.65
N GLU A 40 27.35 -6.54 2.79
CA GLU A 40 27.92 -7.03 4.05
C GLU A 40 27.92 -8.55 4.17
N HIS A 41 26.90 -9.21 3.64
CA HIS A 41 26.69 -10.65 3.85
C HIS A 41 26.76 -11.46 2.55
N GLY A 42 26.75 -10.78 1.38
CA GLY A 42 26.55 -11.43 0.10
C GLY A 42 25.13 -11.98 -0.05
N VAL A 43 24.81 -12.42 -1.25
CA VAL A 43 23.55 -13.14 -1.54
C VAL A 43 23.91 -14.46 -2.22
N ASP A 44 23.80 -15.53 -1.48
CA ASP A 44 24.04 -16.90 -1.98
C ASP A 44 22.87 -17.79 -1.59
N PHE A 45 21.91 -17.90 -2.48
CA PHE A 45 20.71 -18.73 -2.26
C PHE A 45 21.00 -20.24 -2.20
N SER A 46 22.20 -20.70 -2.63
CA SER A 46 22.59 -22.10 -2.47
C SER A 46 22.82 -22.47 -1.00
N ARG A 47 23.08 -21.48 -0.16
CA ARG A 47 23.27 -21.61 1.30
C ARG A 47 22.00 -21.36 2.11
N GLY A 48 20.89 -21.10 1.44
CA GLY A 48 19.59 -20.78 2.05
C GLY A 48 19.14 -19.35 1.78
N ILE A 49 17.93 -19.02 2.22
CA ILE A 49 17.35 -17.68 2.06
C ILE A 49 17.94 -16.77 3.15
N PRO A 50 18.61 -15.66 2.81
CA PRO A 50 19.11 -14.73 3.82
C PRO A 50 17.99 -14.18 4.71
N ALA A 51 18.27 -14.01 6.01
CA ALA A 51 17.30 -13.58 7.01
C ALA A 51 16.58 -12.27 6.63
N ALA A 52 17.24 -11.37 5.91
CA ALA A 52 16.65 -10.12 5.44
C ALA A 52 15.38 -10.31 4.59
N TYR A 53 15.34 -11.37 3.76
CA TYR A 53 14.14 -11.69 2.98
C TYR A 53 12.99 -12.16 3.86
N GLY A 54 13.27 -12.91 4.93
CA GLY A 54 12.28 -13.32 5.92
C GLY A 54 11.72 -12.11 6.67
N ILE A 55 12.57 -11.14 7.03
CA ILE A 55 12.15 -9.88 7.66
C ILE A 55 11.19 -9.11 6.73
N LEU A 56 11.57 -8.94 5.46
CA LEU A 56 10.74 -8.24 4.50
C LEU A 56 9.41 -8.95 4.26
N GLY A 57 9.43 -10.28 4.13
CA GLY A 57 8.21 -11.08 4.04
C GLY A 57 7.28 -10.82 5.21
N ALA A 58 7.79 -10.86 6.44
CA ALA A 58 6.99 -10.59 7.65
C ALA A 58 6.43 -9.15 7.72
N LEU A 59 7.19 -8.16 7.23
CA LEU A 59 6.70 -6.79 7.14
C LEU A 59 5.59 -6.64 6.09
N LEU A 60 5.75 -7.25 4.92
CA LEU A 60 4.72 -7.27 3.87
C LEU A 60 3.45 -7.99 4.34
N ASP A 61 3.59 -9.16 4.99
CA ASP A 61 2.46 -9.89 5.58
C ASP A 61 1.72 -9.02 6.62
N THR A 62 2.46 -8.28 7.45
CA THR A 62 1.86 -7.35 8.42
C THR A 62 1.03 -6.27 7.73
N VAL A 63 1.52 -5.72 6.62
CA VAL A 63 0.77 -4.70 5.85
C VAL A 63 -0.47 -5.33 5.21
N ILE A 64 -0.34 -6.51 4.59
CA ILE A 64 -1.46 -7.21 3.95
C ILE A 64 -2.57 -7.48 4.96
N GLU A 65 -2.25 -8.08 6.11
CA GLU A 65 -3.25 -8.39 7.13
C GLU A 65 -3.86 -7.13 7.74
N GLY A 66 -3.05 -6.06 7.91
CA GLY A 66 -3.52 -4.78 8.44
C GLY A 66 -4.54 -4.08 7.54
N VAL A 67 -4.37 -4.09 6.21
CA VAL A 67 -5.29 -3.43 5.29
C VAL A 67 -6.52 -4.30 4.94
N LYS A 68 -6.48 -5.59 5.18
CA LYS A 68 -7.52 -6.58 4.85
C LYS A 68 -8.94 -6.24 5.35
N PRO A 69 -9.14 -5.57 6.51
CA PRO A 69 -10.47 -5.16 6.93
C PRO A 69 -11.18 -4.19 5.99
N GLY A 70 -10.45 -3.52 5.09
CA GLY A 70 -11.00 -2.56 4.12
C GLY A 70 -10.68 -2.89 2.67
N PHE A 71 -9.59 -3.64 2.42
CA PHE A 71 -9.06 -3.82 1.08
C PHE A 71 -8.68 -5.29 0.82
N ALA A 72 -8.96 -5.77 -0.36
CA ALA A 72 -8.48 -7.06 -0.84
C ALA A 72 -7.13 -6.91 -1.53
N LEU A 73 -6.19 -7.80 -1.23
CA LEU A 73 -4.91 -7.86 -1.94
C LEU A 73 -5.15 -8.10 -3.43
N VAL A 74 -4.53 -7.29 -4.26
CA VAL A 74 -4.46 -7.49 -5.71
C VAL A 74 -3.20 -8.26 -6.06
N LYS A 75 -2.03 -7.73 -5.66
CA LYS A 75 -0.72 -8.35 -5.87
C LYS A 75 0.35 -7.68 -5.01
N LEU A 76 1.53 -8.29 -4.97
CA LEU A 76 2.76 -7.65 -4.52
C LEU A 76 3.54 -7.08 -5.71
N GLU A 77 4.18 -5.94 -5.52
CA GLU A 77 5.03 -5.29 -6.51
C GLU A 77 6.39 -4.96 -5.87
N GLY A 78 7.25 -5.99 -5.80
CA GLY A 78 8.50 -5.90 -5.07
C GLY A 78 8.26 -5.72 -3.56
N ASP A 79 8.56 -4.54 -3.06
CA ASP A 79 8.38 -4.11 -1.68
C ASP A 79 7.06 -3.35 -1.43
N ALA A 80 6.16 -3.34 -2.39
CA ALA A 80 4.86 -2.69 -2.27
C ALA A 80 3.69 -3.69 -2.25
N VAL A 81 2.72 -3.43 -1.38
CA VAL A 81 1.41 -4.09 -1.35
C VAL A 81 0.44 -3.27 -2.19
N PHE A 82 -0.10 -3.86 -3.25
CA PHE A 82 -1.21 -3.30 -4.01
C PHE A 82 -2.51 -3.98 -3.59
N ALA A 83 -3.43 -3.20 -3.02
CA ALA A 83 -4.73 -3.67 -2.57
C ALA A 83 -5.85 -2.76 -3.09
N ALA A 84 -7.06 -3.27 -3.18
CA ALA A 84 -8.19 -2.52 -3.72
C ALA A 84 -9.50 -2.88 -3.03
N ALA A 85 -10.46 -1.94 -3.10
CA ALA A 85 -11.83 -2.16 -2.66
C ALA A 85 -12.83 -1.55 -3.66
N PRO A 86 -14.03 -2.13 -3.86
CA PRO A 86 -15.10 -1.48 -4.60
C PRO A 86 -15.46 -0.14 -3.94
N ALA A 87 -15.73 0.92 -4.73
CA ALA A 87 -16.04 2.24 -4.16
C ALA A 87 -17.22 2.18 -3.19
N GLY A 88 -18.31 1.54 -3.58
CA GLY A 88 -19.52 1.44 -2.74
C GLY A 88 -19.32 0.74 -1.39
N SER A 89 -18.21 0.02 -1.19
CA SER A 89 -17.92 -0.60 0.12
C SER A 89 -17.25 0.33 1.11
N LEU A 90 -16.68 1.45 0.65
CA LEU A 90 -15.93 2.40 1.48
C LEU A 90 -16.43 3.84 1.38
N ASP A 91 -17.33 4.17 0.44
CA ASP A 91 -17.87 5.51 0.30
C ASP A 91 -18.50 5.97 1.63
N GLY A 92 -18.11 7.18 2.07
CA GLY A 92 -18.52 7.75 3.35
C GLY A 92 -17.87 7.14 4.60
N GLN A 93 -16.90 6.24 4.47
CA GLN A 93 -16.25 5.56 5.60
C GLN A 93 -14.81 6.08 5.86
N GLY A 94 -14.56 7.36 5.64
CA GLY A 94 -13.22 7.95 5.70
C GLY A 94 -12.50 7.70 7.02
N ASP A 95 -13.16 7.93 8.15
CA ASP A 95 -12.56 7.74 9.48
C ASP A 95 -12.13 6.29 9.68
N ARG A 96 -12.97 5.33 9.27
CA ARG A 96 -12.64 3.90 9.34
C ARG A 96 -11.44 3.55 8.46
N VAL A 97 -11.35 4.09 7.25
CA VAL A 97 -10.23 3.83 6.34
C VAL A 97 -8.94 4.41 6.91
N VAL A 98 -8.96 5.63 7.44
CA VAL A 98 -7.80 6.25 8.10
C VAL A 98 -7.37 5.44 9.32
N GLU A 99 -8.33 4.94 10.12
CA GLU A 99 -8.04 4.08 11.27
C GLU A 99 -7.38 2.75 10.86
N ILE A 100 -7.90 2.07 9.82
CA ILE A 100 -7.30 0.84 9.27
C ILE A 100 -5.85 1.09 8.88
N ILE A 101 -5.57 2.18 8.16
CA ILE A 101 -4.23 2.52 7.70
C ILE A 101 -3.32 2.87 8.90
N GLY A 102 -3.82 3.63 9.87
CA GLY A 102 -3.08 3.95 11.09
C GLY A 102 -2.76 2.72 11.94
N ALA A 103 -3.71 1.79 12.09
CA ALA A 103 -3.51 0.52 12.77
C ALA A 103 -2.48 -0.36 12.04
N THR A 104 -2.55 -0.41 10.70
CA THR A 104 -1.57 -1.11 9.85
C THR A 104 -0.17 -0.55 10.06
N TYR A 105 -0.03 0.78 10.09
CA TYR A 105 1.25 1.43 10.33
C TYR A 105 1.82 1.07 11.72
N ARG A 106 1.02 1.13 12.76
CA ARG A 106 1.46 0.76 14.13
C ARG A 106 1.93 -0.71 14.18
N ALA A 107 1.15 -1.62 13.59
CA ALA A 107 1.54 -3.03 13.49
C ALA A 107 2.85 -3.23 12.70
N PHE A 108 3.05 -2.46 11.62
CA PHE A 108 4.30 -2.44 10.86
C PHE A 108 5.49 -1.99 11.73
N VAL A 109 5.35 -0.90 12.49
CA VAL A 109 6.41 -0.41 13.40
C VAL A 109 6.75 -1.45 14.47
N GLU A 110 5.74 -2.10 15.05
CA GLU A 110 5.95 -3.19 16.01
C GLU A 110 6.67 -4.38 15.38
N SER A 111 6.26 -4.81 14.17
CA SER A 111 6.90 -5.90 13.43
C SER A 111 8.35 -5.57 13.08
N ARG A 112 8.60 -4.35 12.60
CA ARG A 112 9.94 -3.82 12.32
C ARG A 112 10.82 -3.82 13.59
N THR A 113 10.29 -3.37 14.71
CA THR A 113 11.03 -3.31 15.97
C THR A 113 11.40 -4.72 16.47
N ARG A 114 10.50 -5.70 16.32
CA ARG A 114 10.81 -7.10 16.66
C ARG A 114 11.85 -7.72 15.72
N ALA A 115 11.94 -7.23 14.49
CA ALA A 115 12.90 -7.73 13.50
C ALA A 115 14.32 -7.14 13.69
N ILE A 116 14.50 -6.11 14.54
CA ILE A 116 15.82 -5.60 14.88
C ILE A 116 16.53 -6.72 15.66
N PRO A 117 17.51 -7.41 15.09
CA PRO A 117 18.13 -8.53 15.76
C PRO A 117 18.89 -8.03 17.00
N ALA A 118 18.80 -8.77 18.10
CA ALA A 118 19.85 -8.81 19.08
C ALA A 118 21.06 -9.51 18.40
N SER A 119 21.80 -8.77 17.60
CA SER A 119 22.85 -9.33 16.76
C SER A 119 24.09 -9.61 17.57
N ASP A 120 24.49 -10.86 17.63
CA ASP A 120 25.77 -11.29 18.20
C ASP A 120 26.98 -10.91 17.33
N HIS A 121 26.76 -10.18 16.23
CA HIS A 121 27.81 -9.77 15.30
C HIS A 121 27.74 -8.29 14.96
N VAL A 122 28.90 -7.70 14.74
CA VAL A 122 29.03 -6.30 14.29
C VAL A 122 28.70 -6.24 12.80
N CYS A 123 27.52 -5.68 12.46
CA CYS A 123 27.02 -5.52 11.11
C CYS A 123 26.38 -4.14 10.95
N THR A 124 26.65 -3.44 9.85
CA THR A 124 26.06 -2.14 9.57
C THR A 124 24.71 -2.25 8.81
N ALA A 125 24.47 -3.37 8.13
CA ALA A 125 23.27 -3.56 7.34
C ALA A 125 22.05 -3.98 8.17
N CYS A 126 22.22 -4.90 9.13
CA CYS A 126 21.10 -5.42 9.91
C CYS A 126 20.36 -4.35 10.75
N PRO A 127 21.03 -3.40 11.43
CA PRO A 127 20.35 -2.29 12.10
C PRO A 127 19.57 -1.36 11.17
N ALA A 128 19.88 -1.34 9.87
CA ALA A 128 19.19 -0.50 8.90
C ALA A 128 17.72 -0.89 8.70
N VAL A 129 17.28 -2.08 9.16
CA VAL A 129 15.86 -2.44 9.24
C VAL A 129 15.06 -1.41 10.05
N ALA A 130 15.68 -0.78 11.06
CA ALA A 130 15.05 0.27 11.86
C ALA A 130 14.66 1.52 11.04
N HIS A 131 15.27 1.72 9.87
CA HIS A 131 15.02 2.85 8.97
C HIS A 131 14.00 2.53 7.87
N LEU A 132 13.50 1.29 7.83
CA LEU A 132 12.39 0.97 6.95
C LEU A 132 11.12 1.64 7.45
N ASP A 133 10.34 2.22 6.54
CA ASP A 133 9.12 2.90 6.90
C ASP A 133 8.06 2.78 5.80
N LEU A 134 6.81 3.16 6.07
CA LEU A 134 5.74 3.08 5.10
C LEU A 134 5.46 4.43 4.43
N LYS A 135 5.23 4.39 3.15
CA LYS A 135 4.47 5.39 2.42
C LYS A 135 3.23 4.73 1.83
N VAL A 136 2.08 5.33 2.06
CA VAL A 136 0.80 4.82 1.60
C VAL A 136 0.19 5.82 0.64
N VAL A 137 -0.33 5.35 -0.49
CA VAL A 137 -1.10 6.13 -1.45
C VAL A 137 -2.50 5.55 -1.51
N LEU A 138 -3.51 6.42 -1.45
CA LEU A 138 -4.91 6.07 -1.61
C LEU A 138 -5.53 6.91 -2.73
N HIS A 139 -5.96 6.24 -3.79
CA HIS A 139 -6.60 6.85 -4.96
C HIS A 139 -7.96 6.21 -5.24
N ARG A 140 -8.90 6.97 -5.80
CA ARG A 140 -10.21 6.47 -6.26
C ARG A 140 -10.38 6.75 -7.74
N GLY A 141 -10.84 5.75 -8.49
CA GLY A 141 -11.15 5.93 -9.91
C GLY A 141 -11.52 4.61 -10.59
N GLN A 142 -11.68 4.69 -11.90
CA GLN A 142 -12.13 3.57 -12.74
C GLN A 142 -11.02 2.54 -12.94
N ALA A 143 -11.35 1.30 -12.63
CA ALA A 143 -10.51 0.15 -12.88
C ALA A 143 -11.36 -1.07 -13.26
N VAL A 144 -10.76 -2.00 -13.98
CA VAL A 144 -11.38 -3.26 -14.41
C VAL A 144 -10.51 -4.43 -13.94
N ARG A 145 -11.12 -5.46 -13.37
CA ARG A 145 -10.44 -6.74 -13.13
C ARG A 145 -10.45 -7.54 -14.42
N GLN A 146 -9.27 -7.90 -14.87
CA GLN A 146 -9.08 -8.64 -16.13
C GLN A 146 -8.32 -9.93 -15.87
N SER A 147 -8.80 -11.02 -16.42
CA SER A 147 -8.02 -12.27 -16.45
C SER A 147 -6.85 -12.13 -17.40
N VAL A 148 -5.64 -12.43 -16.92
CA VAL A 148 -4.40 -12.37 -17.69
C VAL A 148 -3.61 -13.66 -17.42
N GLY A 149 -3.43 -14.47 -18.44
CA GLY A 149 -2.83 -15.79 -18.29
C GLY A 149 -3.65 -16.68 -17.33
N SER A 150 -3.00 -17.22 -16.31
CA SER A 150 -3.64 -18.04 -15.26
C SER A 150 -4.08 -17.23 -14.04
N GLY A 151 -3.86 -15.91 -14.04
CA GLY A 151 -4.19 -15.01 -12.92
C GLY A 151 -5.21 -13.95 -13.30
N SER A 152 -5.35 -12.96 -12.40
CA SER A 152 -6.13 -11.75 -12.69
C SER A 152 -5.41 -10.52 -12.16
N ASP A 153 -5.56 -9.40 -12.85
CA ASP A 153 -5.00 -8.12 -12.43
C ASP A 153 -6.02 -6.99 -12.56
N LEU A 154 -5.76 -5.86 -11.92
CA LEU A 154 -6.51 -4.64 -12.11
C LEU A 154 -5.82 -3.78 -13.18
N LEU A 155 -6.61 -3.33 -14.13
CA LEU A 155 -6.19 -2.46 -15.22
C LEU A 155 -7.06 -1.20 -15.24
N GLY A 156 -6.53 -0.11 -15.79
CA GLY A 156 -7.30 1.10 -16.02
C GLY A 156 -6.59 2.39 -15.64
N PRO A 157 -7.20 3.55 -15.94
CA PRO A 157 -6.57 4.85 -15.70
C PRO A 157 -6.21 5.06 -14.23
N ALA A 158 -7.08 4.66 -13.30
CA ALA A 158 -6.83 4.81 -11.87
C ALA A 158 -5.62 4.00 -11.38
N VAL A 159 -5.39 2.82 -11.98
CA VAL A 159 -4.22 1.98 -11.66
C VAL A 159 -2.94 2.71 -12.08
N THR A 160 -2.91 3.28 -13.29
CA THR A 160 -1.78 4.06 -13.78
C THR A 160 -1.48 5.25 -12.85
N VAL A 161 -2.51 6.01 -12.46
CA VAL A 161 -2.38 7.13 -11.53
C VAL A 161 -1.83 6.67 -10.19
N ALA A 162 -2.40 5.64 -9.58
CA ALA A 162 -1.97 5.13 -8.28
C ALA A 162 -0.47 4.74 -8.28
N HIS A 163 0.00 4.06 -9.33
CA HIS A 163 1.42 3.71 -9.47
C HIS A 163 2.32 4.93 -9.70
N ARG A 164 1.86 5.94 -10.44
CA ARG A 164 2.60 7.21 -10.59
C ARG A 164 2.77 7.90 -9.24
N LEU A 165 1.74 7.87 -8.41
CA LEU A 165 1.77 8.48 -7.08
C LEU A 165 2.74 7.81 -6.11
N LEU A 166 3.25 6.61 -6.37
CA LEU A 166 4.38 6.05 -5.61
C LEU A 166 5.69 6.83 -5.83
N LYS A 167 5.81 7.56 -6.94
CA LYS A 167 6.97 8.41 -7.27
C LYS A 167 6.60 9.90 -7.07
N ASN A 168 6.00 10.22 -5.93
CA ASN A 168 5.56 11.56 -5.58
C ASN A 168 6.67 12.41 -4.94
N THR A 169 6.40 13.71 -4.80
CA THR A 169 7.29 14.71 -4.20
C THR A 169 6.94 15.03 -2.73
N VAL A 170 6.11 14.21 -2.09
CA VAL A 170 5.67 14.42 -0.69
C VAL A 170 6.86 14.59 0.26
N ARG A 171 7.94 13.82 0.07
CA ARG A 171 9.15 13.91 0.89
C ARG A 171 9.86 15.25 0.82
N GLU A 172 9.77 15.97 -0.28
CA GLU A 172 10.33 17.31 -0.42
C GLU A 172 9.63 18.29 0.53
N ARG A 173 8.38 17.99 0.90
CA ARG A 173 7.55 18.84 1.72
C ARG A 173 7.56 18.50 3.21
N ILE A 174 7.61 17.21 3.56
CA ILE A 174 7.53 16.75 4.96
C ILE A 174 8.78 16.01 5.44
N GLY A 175 9.81 15.85 4.59
CA GLY A 175 10.99 15.05 4.90
C GLY A 175 10.72 13.55 4.82
N HIS A 176 11.52 12.77 5.55
CA HIS A 176 11.46 11.31 5.52
C HIS A 176 10.42 10.69 6.48
N ARG A 177 9.38 11.45 6.82
CA ARG A 177 8.32 10.96 7.69
C ARG A 177 7.40 9.98 6.94
N PRO A 178 6.85 8.96 7.63
CA PRO A 178 5.85 8.06 7.06
C PRO A 178 4.54 8.81 6.80
N TYR A 179 3.91 8.52 5.67
CA TYR A 179 2.72 9.28 5.28
C TYR A 179 1.69 8.44 4.54
N LEU A 180 0.45 8.92 4.61
CA LEU A 180 -0.64 8.58 3.73
C LEU A 180 -0.91 9.76 2.80
N PHE A 181 -0.79 9.56 1.49
CA PHE A 181 -1.23 10.51 0.48
C PHE A 181 -2.59 10.08 -0.05
N VAL A 182 -3.63 10.85 0.27
CA VAL A 182 -5.00 10.62 -0.19
C VAL A 182 -5.32 11.61 -1.30
N THR A 183 -5.64 11.14 -2.50
CA THR A 183 -6.07 12.02 -3.59
C THR A 183 -7.43 12.66 -3.28
N ASP A 184 -7.70 13.85 -3.84
CA ASP A 184 -9.00 14.52 -3.64
C ASP A 184 -10.16 13.64 -4.11
N ALA A 185 -9.97 12.83 -5.16
CA ALA A 185 -10.96 11.86 -5.62
C ALA A 185 -11.29 10.81 -4.53
N ALA A 186 -10.26 10.28 -3.86
CA ALA A 186 -10.45 9.35 -2.75
C ALA A 186 -11.03 10.05 -1.52
N ALA A 187 -10.51 11.23 -1.15
CA ALA A 187 -11.01 11.98 -0.01
C ALA A 187 -12.49 12.34 -0.14
N THR A 188 -12.91 12.79 -1.33
CA THR A 188 -14.32 13.10 -1.61
C THR A 188 -15.21 11.87 -1.47
N GLY A 189 -14.85 10.73 -2.08
CA GLY A 189 -15.64 9.51 -1.97
C GLY A 189 -15.73 9.00 -0.54
N LEU A 190 -14.65 9.08 0.22
CA LEU A 190 -14.60 8.69 1.64
C LEU A 190 -15.34 9.66 2.57
N GLY A 191 -15.72 10.85 2.10
CA GLY A 191 -16.30 11.90 2.95
C GLY A 191 -15.28 12.56 3.88
N LEU A 192 -13.99 12.48 3.56
CA LEU A 192 -12.93 13.13 4.32
C LEU A 192 -12.85 14.60 3.98
N SER A 193 -12.96 15.46 4.97
CA SER A 193 -12.83 16.91 4.81
C SER A 193 -11.90 17.50 5.88
N GLY A 194 -11.14 18.53 5.49
CA GLY A 194 -10.34 19.31 6.45
C GLY A 194 -9.12 18.59 7.06
N ILE A 195 -8.80 17.37 6.63
CA ILE A 195 -7.69 16.58 7.16
C ILE A 195 -6.40 16.79 6.37
N GLY A 196 -5.27 16.71 7.07
CA GLY A 196 -3.93 16.68 6.46
C GLY A 196 -3.53 17.98 5.73
N LEU A 197 -2.34 17.96 5.16
CA LEU A 197 -1.72 19.05 4.42
C LEU A 197 -2.03 18.92 2.93
N GLY A 198 -2.59 19.97 2.31
CA GLY A 198 -2.85 19.97 0.87
C GLY A 198 -1.55 19.81 0.05
N HIS A 199 -1.57 18.97 -0.99
CA HIS A 199 -0.45 18.70 -1.86
C HIS A 199 -0.90 18.50 -3.30
N VAL A 200 -0.01 18.77 -4.25
CA VAL A 200 -0.29 18.64 -5.68
C VAL A 200 0.89 17.96 -6.35
N GLU A 201 0.60 16.92 -7.09
CA GLU A 201 1.53 16.27 -7.99
C GLU A 201 1.21 16.64 -9.44
N ASP A 202 2.22 16.76 -10.27
CA ASP A 202 2.05 17.06 -11.70
C ASP A 202 2.86 16.07 -12.52
N TYR A 203 2.17 15.24 -13.30
CA TYR A 203 2.78 14.22 -14.13
C TYR A 203 2.48 14.48 -15.60
N PRO A 204 3.48 14.37 -16.51
CA PRO A 204 3.28 14.62 -17.95
C PRO A 204 2.19 13.75 -18.58
N ASP A 205 2.01 12.53 -18.07
CA ASP A 205 1.10 11.52 -18.62
C ASP A 205 -0.20 11.32 -17.82
N ALA A 206 -0.25 11.78 -16.56
CA ALA A 206 -1.42 11.65 -15.70
C ALA A 206 -2.02 13.02 -15.30
N GLY A 207 -1.36 14.11 -15.71
CA GLY A 207 -1.78 15.47 -15.38
C GLY A 207 -1.63 15.82 -13.90
N ARG A 208 -2.40 16.85 -13.51
CA ARG A 208 -2.33 17.43 -12.17
C ARG A 208 -3.24 16.70 -11.20
N ILE A 209 -2.66 16.09 -10.18
CA ILE A 209 -3.36 15.32 -9.15
C ILE A 209 -3.25 16.05 -7.83
N LYS A 210 -4.40 16.46 -7.29
CA LYS A 210 -4.50 17.08 -5.99
C LYS A 210 -4.80 16.03 -4.93
N GLY A 211 -4.34 16.28 -3.71
CA GLY A 211 -4.60 15.40 -2.57
C GLY A 211 -4.14 16.01 -1.26
N ARG A 212 -4.12 15.18 -0.24
CA ARG A 212 -3.74 15.55 1.12
C ARG A 212 -2.73 14.57 1.69
N ILE A 213 -1.77 15.11 2.42
CA ILE A 213 -0.76 14.34 3.15
C ILE A 213 -1.21 14.25 4.60
N ILE A 214 -1.26 13.03 5.12
CA ILE A 214 -1.50 12.73 6.52
C ILE A 214 -0.27 11.98 7.03
N GLU A 215 0.37 12.49 8.09
CA GLU A 215 1.49 11.79 8.73
C GLU A 215 0.95 10.56 9.45
N LEU A 216 1.49 9.37 9.16
CA LEU A 216 0.97 8.11 9.72
C LEU A 216 1.14 8.05 11.25
N GLU A 217 2.20 8.65 11.78
CA GLU A 217 2.45 8.76 13.22
C GLU A 217 1.41 9.63 13.95
N ALA A 218 0.79 10.57 13.23
CA ALA A 218 -0.20 11.47 13.79
C ALA A 218 -1.62 10.87 13.81
N ILE A 219 -1.83 9.69 13.20
CA ILE A 219 -3.14 9.03 13.21
C ILE A 219 -3.37 8.41 14.60
N PRO A 220 -4.38 8.89 15.36
CA PRO A 220 -4.65 8.38 16.70
C PRO A 220 -4.95 6.87 16.68
N SER A 221 -4.59 6.16 17.75
CA SER A 221 -5.18 4.85 18.02
C SER A 221 -6.65 5.04 18.39
N ALA A 222 -7.54 4.23 17.81
CA ALA A 222 -8.90 4.19 18.29
C ALA A 222 -8.89 3.88 19.80
N GLY A 223 -9.35 4.84 20.60
CA GLY A 223 -9.63 4.58 22.01
C GLY A 223 -10.73 3.52 22.12
N PRO A 224 -10.87 2.82 23.26
CA PRO A 224 -11.97 1.88 23.45
C PRO A 224 -13.28 2.57 23.13
N ALA A 225 -14.07 1.96 22.24
CA ALA A 225 -15.35 2.48 21.82
C ALA A 225 -16.18 2.83 23.06
N GLN A 226 -16.45 4.13 23.28
CA GLN A 226 -17.39 4.53 24.32
C GLN A 226 -18.76 3.99 23.92
N PRO A 227 -19.46 3.25 24.78
CA PRO A 227 -20.81 2.81 24.48
C PRO A 227 -21.66 4.05 24.23
N ARG A 228 -22.29 4.10 23.06
CA ARG A 228 -23.29 5.14 22.76
C ARG A 228 -24.44 4.97 23.76
N THR A 229 -24.58 5.90 24.70
CA THR A 229 -25.71 6.05 25.60
C THR A 229 -26.95 6.50 24.85
#